data_12bf38c7941f3e6b5e35ae0a7d019e02
#
_entry.id   12bf38c7941f3e6b5e35ae0a7d019e02
#
_cell.length_a   1.000
_cell.length_b   1.000
_cell.length_c   1.000
_cell.angle_alpha   90.00
_cell.angle_beta   90.00
_cell.angle_gamma   90.00
#
_symmetry.space_group_name_H-M   'P 1'
#
loop_
_entity.id
_entity.type
_entity.pdbx_description
1 polymer ?
#
loop_
_entity_poly.entity_id
_entity_poly.type
_entity_poly.pdbx_seq_one_letter_code
_entity_poly.pdbx_strand_id
1 'polypeptide(L)'
;MNTEPIYIVKSDGTREIFDIKKLEFSLKRAGASSAVTDGIVSTITDSLTDGMTTHDIYTRAFELLHTDEHPVALKYSLKRAIMELGPSGFPFEDYVAEIFKYKGFETLTGQVVKGKFVEHEIDVVAWNDEKLIMVEAKFHNQLGVKSDLKIALYVKERFDDLSEQTFHYGKDRKLDEGWLVTNTKFTTTAIEYGSHQGKRLVMIGWNYPEHGSLHDMILEAKLHPLTCLTTLDGRQKKTLLEQGIVLCKTLVERPELLVGLGLPSETIAKVTEEIQAL
;
A
#
# COMPACT_ATOMS: atom_id res chain seq x y z
N MET A 1 0.99 42.23 -0.41
CA MET A 1 -0.29 41.71 -0.92
C MET A 1 -0.80 40.71 0.08
N ASN A 2 -1.91 41.01 0.77
CA ASN A 2 -2.57 40.01 1.65
C ASN A 2 -3.25 39.01 0.72
N THR A 3 -2.59 37.94 0.39
CA THR A 3 -3.24 36.78 -0.26
C THR A 3 -4.04 36.08 0.79
N GLU A 4 -5.35 36.07 0.68
CA GLU A 4 -6.22 35.27 1.54
C GLU A 4 -5.78 33.81 1.46
N PRO A 5 -5.81 33.07 2.58
CA PRO A 5 -5.39 31.66 2.59
C PRO A 5 -6.34 30.85 1.70
N ILE A 6 -5.79 30.08 0.76
CA ILE A 6 -6.56 29.19 -0.11
C ILE A 6 -6.85 27.90 0.65
N TYR A 7 -8.12 27.51 0.72
CA TYR A 7 -8.55 26.26 1.33
C TYR A 7 -8.74 25.18 0.27
N ILE A 8 -8.30 23.97 0.61
CA ILE A 8 -8.50 22.76 -0.20
C ILE A 8 -9.42 21.78 0.52
N VAL A 9 -10.06 20.91 -0.24
CA VAL A 9 -10.98 19.88 0.26
C VAL A 9 -10.27 18.53 0.21
N LYS A 10 -10.22 17.85 1.36
CA LYS A 10 -9.68 16.49 1.46
C LYS A 10 -10.70 15.43 1.00
N SER A 11 -10.22 14.20 0.79
CA SER A 11 -11.06 13.05 0.44
C SER A 11 -12.13 12.70 1.48
N ASP A 12 -11.96 13.10 2.74
CA ASP A 12 -12.94 12.96 3.82
C ASP A 12 -13.92 14.14 3.93
N GLY A 13 -13.85 15.10 2.97
CA GLY A 13 -14.69 16.30 2.94
C GLY A 13 -14.20 17.43 3.85
N THR A 14 -13.16 17.24 4.65
CA THR A 14 -12.63 18.32 5.50
C THR A 14 -11.91 19.39 4.68
N ARG A 15 -12.02 20.65 5.11
CA ARG A 15 -11.31 21.78 4.52
C ARG A 15 -10.06 22.10 5.34
N GLU A 16 -8.93 22.31 4.68
CA GLU A 16 -7.71 22.79 5.30
C GLU A 16 -7.02 23.82 4.40
N ILE A 17 -6.19 24.68 4.99
CA ILE A 17 -5.33 25.60 4.22
C ILE A 17 -4.35 24.77 3.38
N PHE A 18 -4.19 25.15 2.11
CA PHE A 18 -3.18 24.51 1.25
C PHE A 18 -1.78 24.73 1.81
N ASP A 19 -1.07 23.62 2.01
CA ASP A 19 0.30 23.60 2.51
C ASP A 19 1.24 23.14 1.40
N ILE A 20 1.96 24.07 0.80
CA ILE A 20 2.92 23.85 -0.27
C ILE A 20 4.00 22.83 0.13
N LYS A 21 4.41 22.82 1.41
CA LYS A 21 5.43 21.88 1.92
C LYS A 21 4.97 20.44 1.86
N LYS A 22 3.66 20.18 1.99
CA LYS A 22 3.13 18.82 1.84
C LYS A 22 3.24 18.34 0.39
N LEU A 23 3.00 19.21 -0.57
CA LEU A 23 3.18 18.88 -1.99
C LEU A 23 4.65 18.65 -2.33
N GLU A 24 5.55 19.56 -1.95
CA GLU A 24 7.00 19.41 -2.13
C GLU A 24 7.50 18.11 -1.51
N PHE A 25 7.10 17.82 -0.27
CA PHE A 25 7.49 16.59 0.42
C PHE A 25 7.03 15.35 -0.33
N SER A 26 5.80 15.33 -0.85
CA SER A 26 5.28 14.17 -1.58
C SER A 26 6.01 13.93 -2.91
N LEU A 27 6.35 15.00 -3.64
CA LEU A 27 7.13 14.94 -4.88
C LEU A 27 8.56 14.45 -4.63
N LYS A 28 9.24 15.03 -3.65
CA LYS A 28 10.62 14.62 -3.25
C LYS A 28 10.66 13.18 -2.75
N ARG A 29 9.65 12.75 -1.99
CA ARG A 29 9.53 11.36 -1.53
C ARG A 29 9.36 10.36 -2.68
N ALA A 30 8.72 10.77 -3.76
CA ALA A 30 8.63 9.97 -5.00
C ALA A 30 9.95 9.95 -5.79
N GLY A 31 10.91 10.80 -5.45
CA GLY A 31 12.21 10.89 -6.09
C GLY A 31 12.31 11.98 -7.17
N ALA A 32 11.35 12.93 -7.22
CA ALA A 32 11.43 14.05 -8.15
C ALA A 32 12.68 14.91 -7.89
N SER A 33 13.35 15.34 -8.95
CA SER A 33 14.46 16.27 -8.87
C SER A 33 14.00 17.63 -8.32
N SER A 34 14.92 18.43 -7.75
CA SER A 34 14.55 19.75 -7.22
C SER A 34 13.96 20.64 -8.31
N ALA A 35 14.53 20.63 -9.51
CA ALA A 35 14.06 21.45 -10.63
C ALA A 35 12.62 21.08 -11.03
N VAL A 36 12.30 19.78 -11.15
CA VAL A 36 10.95 19.29 -11.47
C VAL A 36 9.98 19.59 -10.31
N THR A 37 10.41 19.38 -9.06
CA THR A 37 9.62 19.73 -7.89
C THR A 37 9.21 21.21 -7.90
N ASP A 38 10.17 22.11 -8.09
CA ASP A 38 9.94 23.56 -8.09
C ASP A 38 9.02 23.99 -9.24
N GLY A 39 9.20 23.40 -10.44
CA GLY A 39 8.34 23.63 -11.59
C GLY A 39 6.89 23.19 -11.37
N ILE A 40 6.69 21.99 -10.83
CA ILE A 40 5.35 21.47 -10.53
C ILE A 40 4.67 22.29 -9.43
N VAL A 41 5.40 22.62 -8.38
CA VAL A 41 4.89 23.44 -7.27
C VAL A 41 4.46 24.81 -7.76
N SER A 42 5.27 25.48 -8.60
CA SER A 42 4.89 26.77 -9.21
C SER A 42 3.63 26.63 -10.05
N THR A 43 3.58 25.67 -10.97
CA THR A 43 2.43 25.45 -11.86
C THR A 43 1.13 25.19 -11.09
N ILE A 44 1.20 24.38 -10.03
CA ILE A 44 0.03 24.08 -9.20
C ILE A 44 -0.38 25.31 -8.40
N THR A 45 0.57 26.02 -7.79
CA THR A 45 0.29 27.24 -6.99
C THR A 45 -0.37 28.32 -7.81
N ASP A 46 0.10 28.55 -9.05
CA ASP A 46 -0.45 29.56 -9.97
C ASP A 46 -1.90 29.26 -10.42
N SER A 47 -2.28 27.99 -10.37
CA SER A 47 -3.60 27.52 -10.79
C SER A 47 -4.51 27.12 -9.61
N LEU A 48 -4.04 27.32 -8.38
CA LEU A 48 -4.78 26.93 -7.19
C LEU A 48 -5.99 27.84 -6.97
N THR A 49 -7.15 27.23 -6.73
CA THR A 49 -8.39 27.95 -6.43
C THR A 49 -8.99 27.45 -5.12
N ASP A 50 -9.72 28.31 -4.43
CA ASP A 50 -10.41 27.93 -3.18
C ASP A 50 -11.43 26.82 -3.43
N GLY A 51 -11.38 25.80 -2.60
CA GLY A 51 -12.22 24.61 -2.73
C GLY A 51 -11.66 23.52 -3.68
N MET A 52 -10.50 23.73 -4.32
CA MET A 52 -9.84 22.66 -5.10
C MET A 52 -9.61 21.44 -4.24
N THR A 53 -9.85 20.24 -4.79
CA THR A 53 -9.69 18.99 -4.02
C THR A 53 -8.24 18.52 -4.00
N THR A 54 -7.86 17.77 -2.96
CA THR A 54 -6.55 17.07 -2.94
C THR A 54 -6.44 16.07 -4.09
N HIS A 55 -7.56 15.62 -4.66
CA HIS A 55 -7.58 14.77 -5.85
C HIS A 55 -7.14 15.54 -7.09
N ASP A 56 -7.66 16.75 -7.31
CA ASP A 56 -7.31 17.57 -8.47
C ASP A 56 -5.83 17.96 -8.44
N ILE A 57 -5.34 18.38 -7.26
CA ILE A 57 -3.92 18.69 -7.04
C ILE A 57 -3.04 17.50 -7.36
N TYR A 58 -3.40 16.32 -6.86
CA TYR A 58 -2.67 15.08 -7.14
C TYR A 58 -2.66 14.76 -8.63
N THR A 59 -3.82 14.80 -9.28
CA THR A 59 -3.95 14.43 -10.71
C THR A 59 -3.06 15.35 -11.56
N ARG A 60 -3.09 16.65 -11.29
CA ARG A 60 -2.26 17.61 -11.99
C ARG A 60 -0.76 17.42 -11.74
N ALA A 61 -0.36 17.13 -10.49
CA ALA A 61 1.03 16.82 -10.18
C ALA A 61 1.49 15.52 -10.89
N PHE A 62 0.63 14.50 -10.93
CA PHE A 62 0.91 13.24 -11.64
C PHE A 62 1.08 13.46 -13.15
N GLU A 63 0.21 14.24 -13.79
CA GLU A 63 0.29 14.55 -15.22
C GLU A 63 1.61 15.24 -15.58
N LEU A 64 2.01 16.23 -14.76
CA LEU A 64 3.29 16.95 -14.95
C LEU A 64 4.48 16.00 -14.75
N LEU A 65 4.49 15.20 -13.67
CA LEU A 65 5.52 14.19 -13.45
C LEU A 65 5.57 13.16 -14.58
N HIS A 66 4.42 12.71 -15.09
CA HIS A 66 4.35 11.73 -16.16
C HIS A 66 4.98 12.23 -17.45
N THR A 67 4.91 13.53 -17.69
CA THR A 67 5.54 14.18 -18.86
C THR A 67 7.04 14.35 -18.67
N ASP A 68 7.48 14.77 -17.49
CA ASP A 68 8.86 15.17 -17.21
C ASP A 68 9.74 14.02 -16.69
N GLU A 69 9.19 13.21 -15.77
CA GLU A 69 9.90 12.13 -15.09
C GLU A 69 8.97 10.92 -14.88
N HIS A 70 8.62 10.20 -15.94
CA HIS A 70 7.68 9.09 -15.92
C HIS A 70 7.92 8.05 -14.80
N PRO A 71 9.16 7.58 -14.53
CA PRO A 71 9.40 6.64 -13.42
C PRO A 71 9.05 7.24 -12.04
N VAL A 72 9.22 8.55 -11.88
CA VAL A 72 8.85 9.25 -10.64
C VAL A 72 7.33 9.35 -10.51
N ALA A 73 6.62 9.57 -11.63
CA ALA A 73 5.16 9.57 -11.63
C ALA A 73 4.59 8.23 -11.13
N LEU A 74 5.14 7.11 -11.55
CA LEU A 74 4.73 5.78 -11.10
C LEU A 74 4.91 5.62 -9.58
N LYS A 75 6.05 6.05 -9.04
CA LYS A 75 6.29 6.05 -7.59
C LYS A 75 5.36 7.02 -6.83
N TYR A 76 5.09 8.19 -7.44
CA TYR A 76 4.15 9.15 -6.89
C TYR A 76 2.72 8.60 -6.82
N SER A 77 2.34 7.76 -7.79
CA SER A 77 1.04 7.09 -7.84
C SER A 77 0.88 5.93 -6.87
N LEU A 78 1.94 5.47 -6.21
CA LEU A 78 1.98 4.22 -5.43
C LEU A 78 0.82 4.09 -4.44
N LYS A 79 0.47 5.17 -3.72
CA LYS A 79 -0.66 5.12 -2.78
C LYS A 79 -1.99 4.82 -3.46
N ARG A 80 -2.22 5.39 -4.64
CA ARG A 80 -3.43 5.10 -5.43
C ARG A 80 -3.39 3.71 -6.00
N ALA A 81 -2.26 3.29 -6.50
CA ALA A 81 -2.09 1.95 -7.01
C ALA A 81 -2.42 0.89 -5.93
N ILE A 82 -2.00 1.09 -4.68
CA ILE A 82 -2.41 0.23 -3.57
C ILE A 82 -3.92 0.30 -3.31
N MET A 83 -4.55 1.47 -3.42
CA MET A 83 -6.01 1.61 -3.29
C MET A 83 -6.79 0.90 -4.40
N GLU A 84 -6.19 0.73 -5.57
CA GLU A 84 -6.78 0.02 -6.71
C GLU A 84 -6.67 -1.51 -6.63
N LEU A 85 -6.03 -2.06 -5.60
CA LEU A 85 -6.07 -3.50 -5.30
C LEU A 85 -7.48 -3.98 -4.86
N GLY A 86 -8.41 -3.04 -4.56
CA GLY A 86 -9.80 -3.32 -4.21
C GLY A 86 -10.70 -3.63 -5.41
N PRO A 87 -12.02 -3.80 -5.15
CA PRO A 87 -12.73 -3.53 -3.89
C PRO A 87 -12.69 -4.67 -2.85
N SER A 88 -12.37 -5.90 -3.24
CA SER A 88 -12.17 -6.99 -2.28
C SER A 88 -10.85 -6.83 -1.53
N GLY A 89 -10.74 -7.41 -0.33
CA GLY A 89 -9.48 -7.40 0.44
C GLY A 89 -8.42 -8.37 -0.11
N PHE A 90 -8.83 -9.41 -0.84
CA PHE A 90 -7.95 -10.51 -1.25
C PHE A 90 -6.68 -10.09 -2.01
N PRO A 91 -6.71 -9.19 -3.02
CA PRO A 91 -5.47 -8.78 -3.66
C PRO A 91 -4.53 -8.02 -2.72
N PHE A 92 -5.05 -7.37 -1.69
CA PHE A 92 -4.22 -6.71 -0.68
C PHE A 92 -3.59 -7.72 0.28
N GLU A 93 -4.29 -8.79 0.64
CA GLU A 93 -3.76 -9.91 1.42
C GLU A 93 -2.62 -10.60 0.67
N ASP A 94 -2.83 -10.93 -0.61
CA ASP A 94 -1.80 -11.48 -1.49
C ASP A 94 -0.60 -10.53 -1.62
N TYR A 95 -0.86 -9.23 -1.71
CA TYR A 95 0.19 -8.23 -1.77
C TYR A 95 1.02 -8.16 -0.48
N VAL A 96 0.38 -8.23 0.67
CA VAL A 96 1.05 -8.30 1.98
C VAL A 96 1.87 -9.59 2.09
N ALA A 97 1.35 -10.72 1.60
CA ALA A 97 2.09 -11.99 1.54
C ALA A 97 3.38 -11.87 0.72
N GLU A 98 3.35 -11.15 -0.42
CA GLU A 98 4.55 -10.90 -1.23
C GLU A 98 5.62 -10.05 -0.50
N ILE A 99 5.20 -9.11 0.36
CA ILE A 99 6.13 -8.35 1.22
C ILE A 99 6.85 -9.30 2.20
N PHE A 100 6.14 -10.25 2.79
CA PHE A 100 6.75 -11.24 3.68
C PHE A 100 7.65 -12.22 2.93
N LYS A 101 7.28 -12.65 1.72
CA LYS A 101 8.16 -13.48 0.88
C LYS A 101 9.49 -12.76 0.58
N TYR A 102 9.44 -11.48 0.24
CA TYR A 102 10.66 -10.68 0.04
C TYR A 102 11.54 -10.64 1.30
N LYS A 103 10.93 -10.64 2.49
CA LYS A 103 11.63 -10.69 3.78
C LYS A 103 12.16 -12.08 4.15
N GLY A 104 12.04 -13.08 3.26
CA GLY A 104 12.54 -14.45 3.47
C GLY A 104 11.59 -15.34 4.25
N PHE A 105 10.30 -15.05 4.26
CA PHE A 105 9.27 -15.92 4.84
C PHE A 105 8.59 -16.76 3.76
N GLU A 106 8.22 -17.99 4.09
CA GLU A 106 7.15 -18.70 3.41
C GLU A 106 5.81 -18.12 3.84
N THR A 107 4.81 -18.11 2.94
CA THR A 107 3.51 -17.51 3.23
C THR A 107 2.34 -18.36 2.73
N LEU A 108 1.23 -18.32 3.45
CA LEU A 108 -0.09 -18.79 3.03
C LEU A 108 -1.13 -17.71 3.32
N THR A 109 -2.10 -17.52 2.42
CA THR A 109 -3.23 -16.60 2.60
C THR A 109 -4.51 -17.35 2.95
N GLY A 110 -5.47 -16.68 3.61
CA GLY A 110 -6.80 -17.19 3.89
C GLY A 110 -6.82 -18.48 4.75
N GLN A 111 -5.99 -18.57 5.78
CA GLN A 111 -5.89 -19.76 6.61
C GLN A 111 -6.87 -19.74 7.78
N VAL A 112 -7.64 -20.81 7.96
CA VAL A 112 -8.46 -20.98 9.16
C VAL A 112 -7.65 -21.78 10.19
N VAL A 113 -7.42 -21.19 11.36
CA VAL A 113 -6.64 -21.77 12.46
C VAL A 113 -7.46 -21.83 13.73
N LYS A 114 -7.22 -22.85 14.55
CA LYS A 114 -7.92 -23.03 15.81
C LYS A 114 -7.21 -22.26 16.93
N GLY A 115 -7.94 -21.33 17.54
CA GLY A 115 -7.55 -20.66 18.76
C GLY A 115 -7.87 -21.50 20.01
N LYS A 116 -7.64 -20.92 21.18
CA LYS A 116 -7.99 -21.55 22.48
C LYS A 116 -9.51 -21.70 22.61
N PHE A 117 -10.25 -20.71 22.16
CA PHE A 117 -11.71 -20.65 22.34
C PHE A 117 -12.46 -20.83 21.03
N VAL A 118 -12.02 -20.21 19.95
CA VAL A 118 -12.71 -20.23 18.65
C VAL A 118 -11.73 -20.42 17.49
N GLU A 119 -12.26 -20.68 16.29
CA GLU A 119 -11.48 -20.65 15.05
C GLU A 119 -11.38 -19.21 14.54
N HIS A 120 -10.24 -18.90 13.91
CA HIS A 120 -9.96 -17.60 13.31
C HIS A 120 -9.52 -17.77 11.87
N GLU A 121 -10.04 -16.95 10.99
CA GLU A 121 -9.49 -16.74 9.66
C GLU A 121 -8.33 -15.75 9.75
N ILE A 122 -7.18 -16.12 9.21
CA ILE A 122 -5.95 -15.32 9.20
C ILE A 122 -5.62 -14.98 7.75
N ASP A 123 -5.57 -13.69 7.45
CA ASP A 123 -5.37 -13.20 6.09
C ASP A 123 -4.02 -13.64 5.52
N VAL A 124 -2.94 -13.54 6.32
CA VAL A 124 -1.61 -14.05 5.93
C VAL A 124 -0.95 -14.74 7.12
N VAL A 125 -0.51 -15.97 6.91
CA VAL A 125 0.42 -16.66 7.79
C VAL A 125 1.79 -16.65 7.14
N ALA A 126 2.81 -16.14 7.85
CA ALA A 126 4.18 -16.03 7.37
C ALA A 126 5.14 -16.72 8.35
N TRP A 127 6.03 -17.58 7.85
CA TRP A 127 6.99 -18.29 8.70
C TRP A 127 8.35 -18.46 8.01
N ASN A 128 9.37 -18.55 8.82
CA ASN A 128 10.72 -18.98 8.43
C ASN A 128 11.31 -19.85 9.56
N ASP A 129 12.59 -20.17 9.54
CA ASP A 129 13.19 -21.01 10.60
C ASP A 129 13.12 -20.37 12.00
N GLU A 130 13.03 -19.05 12.09
CA GLU A 130 13.08 -18.32 13.36
C GLU A 130 11.71 -17.99 13.91
N LYS A 131 10.76 -17.56 13.05
CA LYS A 131 9.51 -16.93 13.47
C LYS A 131 8.28 -17.47 12.76
N LEU A 132 7.14 -17.45 13.49
CA LEU A 132 5.79 -17.51 12.96
C LEU A 132 5.09 -16.18 13.20
N ILE A 133 4.61 -15.56 12.13
CA ILE A 133 3.88 -14.29 12.12
C ILE A 133 2.49 -14.55 11.57
N MET A 134 1.46 -14.02 12.22
CA MET A 134 0.11 -14.00 11.69
C MET A 134 -0.32 -12.55 11.45
N VAL A 135 -0.95 -12.30 10.33
CA VAL A 135 -1.25 -10.95 9.86
C VAL A 135 -2.73 -10.80 9.58
N GLU A 136 -3.30 -9.74 10.08
CA GLU A 136 -4.58 -9.17 9.63
C GLU A 136 -4.28 -8.03 8.65
N ALA A 137 -4.79 -8.13 7.43
CA ALA A 137 -4.57 -7.19 6.34
C ALA A 137 -5.81 -6.31 6.13
N LYS A 138 -5.90 -5.19 6.85
CA LYS A 138 -7.06 -4.32 6.80
C LYS A 138 -7.05 -3.37 5.62
N PHE A 139 -7.78 -3.73 4.57
CA PHE A 139 -7.95 -2.92 3.38
C PHE A 139 -9.11 -1.91 3.51
N HIS A 140 -8.88 -0.68 3.06
CA HIS A 140 -9.90 0.36 2.94
C HIS A 140 -10.00 0.84 1.50
N ASN A 141 -11.22 0.88 0.95
CA ASN A 141 -11.50 1.30 -0.43
C ASN A 141 -11.50 2.82 -0.63
N GLN A 142 -11.44 3.61 0.43
CA GLN A 142 -11.55 5.05 0.39
C GLN A 142 -10.35 5.73 1.03
N LEU A 143 -9.80 6.73 0.34
CA LEU A 143 -8.79 7.61 0.90
C LEU A 143 -9.36 8.39 2.10
N GLY A 144 -8.55 8.59 3.13
CA GLY A 144 -8.96 9.34 4.33
C GLY A 144 -9.53 8.46 5.44
N VAL A 145 -10.05 7.28 5.14
CA VAL A 145 -10.48 6.30 6.16
C VAL A 145 -9.27 5.85 6.98
N LYS A 146 -9.47 5.70 8.29
CA LYS A 146 -8.44 5.27 9.24
C LYS A 146 -8.90 4.01 9.97
N SER A 147 -7.97 3.09 10.20
CA SER A 147 -8.18 1.98 11.13
C SER A 147 -8.16 2.50 12.56
N ASP A 148 -9.25 2.30 13.26
CA ASP A 148 -9.49 2.84 14.60
C ASP A 148 -9.06 1.89 15.74
N LEU A 149 -9.24 2.34 16.96
CA LEU A 149 -8.92 1.57 18.17
C LEU A 149 -9.72 0.25 18.24
N LYS A 150 -10.98 0.21 17.75
CA LYS A 150 -11.80 -1.01 17.80
C LYS A 150 -11.17 -2.14 16.97
N ILE A 151 -10.63 -1.79 15.79
CA ILE A 151 -9.93 -2.74 14.93
C ILE A 151 -8.68 -3.26 15.65
N ALA A 152 -7.87 -2.37 16.24
CA ALA A 152 -6.65 -2.75 16.96
C ALA A 152 -6.95 -3.67 18.16
N LEU A 153 -7.99 -3.36 18.94
CA LEU A 153 -8.43 -4.18 20.07
C LEU A 153 -8.90 -5.57 19.60
N TYR A 154 -9.76 -5.63 18.58
CA TYR A 154 -10.29 -6.89 18.05
C TYR A 154 -9.17 -7.79 17.53
N VAL A 155 -8.24 -7.24 16.75
CA VAL A 155 -7.12 -7.99 16.19
C VAL A 155 -6.17 -8.48 17.29
N LYS A 156 -5.93 -7.65 18.31
CA LYS A 156 -5.12 -8.03 19.46
C LYS A 156 -5.71 -9.22 20.22
N GLU A 157 -7.03 -9.20 20.51
CA GLU A 157 -7.71 -10.29 21.20
C GLU A 157 -7.70 -11.59 20.37
N ARG A 158 -7.82 -11.49 19.03
CA ARG A 158 -7.64 -12.64 18.14
C ARG A 158 -6.25 -13.26 18.30
N PHE A 159 -5.19 -12.47 18.31
CA PHE A 159 -3.83 -12.96 18.48
C PHE A 159 -3.57 -13.49 19.90
N ASP A 160 -4.23 -12.96 20.92
CA ASP A 160 -4.13 -13.52 22.28
C ASP A 160 -4.78 -14.89 22.38
N ASP A 161 -5.93 -15.12 21.71
CA ASP A 161 -6.57 -16.43 21.64
C ASP A 161 -5.70 -17.49 20.92
N LEU A 162 -4.85 -17.03 19.96
CA LEU A 162 -3.92 -17.89 19.22
C LEU A 162 -2.59 -18.12 19.92
N SER A 163 -2.16 -17.23 20.82
CA SER A 163 -0.80 -17.14 21.34
C SER A 163 -0.32 -18.40 22.07
N GLU A 164 -1.25 -19.13 22.74
CA GLU A 164 -0.93 -20.33 23.49
C GLU A 164 -1.04 -21.62 22.67
N GLN A 165 -1.54 -21.54 21.44
CA GLN A 165 -1.71 -22.68 20.56
C GLN A 165 -0.40 -23.06 19.88
N THR A 166 -0.28 -24.34 19.49
CA THR A 166 0.84 -24.82 18.68
C THR A 166 0.35 -25.04 17.25
N PHE A 167 1.06 -24.51 16.29
CA PHE A 167 0.77 -24.58 14.86
C PHE A 167 1.89 -25.29 14.12
N HIS A 168 1.55 -26.00 13.04
CA HIS A 168 2.52 -26.69 12.20
C HIS A 168 2.76 -25.91 10.90
N TYR A 169 3.72 -24.97 10.95
CA TYR A 169 4.23 -24.24 9.79
C TYR A 169 5.75 -24.44 9.71
N GLY A 170 6.17 -25.35 8.80
CA GLY A 170 7.54 -25.85 8.72
C GLY A 170 7.94 -26.76 9.89
N LYS A 171 7.58 -26.38 11.10
CA LYS A 171 7.75 -27.14 12.37
C LYS A 171 6.67 -26.75 13.37
N ASP A 172 6.55 -27.51 14.46
CA ASP A 172 5.65 -27.14 15.56
C ASP A 172 6.17 -25.91 16.29
N ARG A 173 5.33 -24.88 16.40
CA ARG A 173 5.69 -23.59 17.00
C ARG A 173 4.48 -22.81 17.49
N LYS A 174 4.72 -21.87 18.39
CA LYS A 174 3.74 -20.87 18.82
C LYS A 174 3.83 -19.63 17.96
N LEU A 175 2.79 -18.79 18.03
CA LEU A 175 2.79 -17.47 17.41
C LEU A 175 3.83 -16.56 18.07
N ASP A 176 4.77 -16.04 17.29
CA ASP A 176 5.81 -15.12 17.76
C ASP A 176 5.36 -13.66 17.68
N GLU A 177 4.69 -13.30 16.59
CA GLU A 177 4.25 -11.91 16.34
C GLU A 177 2.87 -11.88 15.67
N GLY A 178 1.99 -10.99 16.14
CA GLY A 178 0.74 -10.63 15.49
C GLY A 178 0.86 -9.29 14.79
N TRP A 179 0.49 -9.20 13.52
CA TRP A 179 0.62 -7.97 12.73
C TRP A 179 -0.75 -7.49 12.25
N LEU A 180 -0.98 -6.17 12.35
CA LEU A 180 -2.09 -5.47 11.71
C LEU A 180 -1.54 -4.54 10.64
N VAL A 181 -1.78 -4.87 9.38
CA VAL A 181 -1.31 -4.11 8.22
C VAL A 181 -2.48 -3.40 7.57
N THR A 182 -2.36 -2.10 7.26
CA THR A 182 -3.40 -1.36 6.55
C THR A 182 -2.83 -0.49 5.42
N ASN A 183 -3.57 -0.42 4.31
CA ASN A 183 -3.25 0.48 3.19
C ASN A 183 -3.50 1.96 3.50
N THR A 184 -4.05 2.29 4.67
CA THR A 184 -4.34 3.66 5.08
C THR A 184 -3.59 4.05 6.36
N LYS A 185 -4.18 4.88 7.20
CA LYS A 185 -3.60 5.35 8.45
C LYS A 185 -4.34 4.75 9.64
N PHE A 186 -3.69 4.74 10.78
CA PHE A 186 -4.35 4.51 12.07
C PHE A 186 -4.82 5.82 12.70
N THR A 187 -5.82 5.75 13.58
CA THR A 187 -6.15 6.86 14.47
C THR A 187 -5.07 7.02 15.55
N THR A 188 -4.94 8.21 16.13
CA THR A 188 -3.98 8.49 17.20
C THR A 188 -4.15 7.53 18.39
N THR A 189 -5.41 7.26 18.78
CA THR A 189 -5.73 6.33 19.86
C THR A 189 -5.37 4.88 19.54
N ALA A 190 -5.49 4.45 18.28
CA ALA A 190 -5.04 3.12 17.85
C ALA A 190 -3.51 3.01 17.94
N ILE A 191 -2.79 4.04 17.49
CA ILE A 191 -1.32 4.11 17.56
C ILE A 191 -0.86 4.06 19.02
N GLU A 192 -1.45 4.88 19.88
CA GLU A 192 -1.14 4.92 21.31
C GLU A 192 -1.34 3.54 21.94
N TYR A 193 -2.48 2.90 21.70
CA TYR A 193 -2.73 1.54 22.19
C TYR A 193 -1.68 0.54 21.66
N GLY A 194 -1.45 0.51 20.33
CA GLY A 194 -0.53 -0.43 19.69
C GLY A 194 0.92 -0.30 20.18
N SER A 195 1.36 0.92 20.48
CA SER A 195 2.74 1.18 20.96
C SER A 195 3.08 0.46 22.26
N HIS A 196 2.09 0.08 23.04
CA HIS A 196 2.25 -0.65 24.32
C HIS A 196 2.14 -2.19 24.18
N GLN A 197 1.84 -2.71 22.99
CA GLN A 197 1.59 -4.15 22.80
C GLN A 197 2.84 -4.96 22.40
N GLY A 198 3.91 -4.29 21.96
CA GLY A 198 5.14 -4.92 21.50
C GLY A 198 4.86 -5.90 20.34
N LYS A 199 5.46 -7.09 20.39
CA LYS A 199 5.29 -8.13 19.35
C LYS A 199 3.89 -8.74 19.27
N ARG A 200 3.05 -8.53 20.29
CA ARG A 200 1.68 -9.05 20.31
C ARG A 200 0.75 -8.32 19.35
N LEU A 201 1.10 -7.08 18.97
CA LEU A 201 0.41 -6.31 17.96
C LEU A 201 1.38 -5.33 17.29
N VAL A 202 2.03 -5.77 16.22
CA VAL A 202 2.83 -4.92 15.35
C VAL A 202 1.89 -4.24 14.38
N MET A 203 1.89 -2.91 14.34
CA MET A 203 0.98 -2.14 13.50
C MET A 203 1.75 -1.47 12.35
N ILE A 204 1.36 -1.74 11.13
CA ILE A 204 1.94 -1.19 9.90
C ILE A 204 0.85 -0.50 9.09
N GLY A 205 0.95 0.81 8.98
CA GLY A 205 0.08 1.63 8.13
C GLY A 205 0.85 2.26 6.97
N TRP A 206 0.16 2.99 6.11
CA TRP A 206 0.78 3.64 4.95
C TRP A 206 2.03 4.47 5.29
N ASN A 207 1.97 5.26 6.36
CA ASN A 207 3.08 6.09 6.85
C ASN A 207 3.36 5.81 8.35
N TYR A 208 3.11 4.61 8.83
CA TYR A 208 3.33 4.24 10.22
C TYR A 208 3.89 2.82 10.31
N PRO A 209 4.91 2.60 11.14
CA PRO A 209 5.67 3.60 11.92
C PRO A 209 6.42 4.60 11.03
N GLU A 210 7.12 5.57 11.60
CA GLU A 210 7.89 6.59 10.86
C GLU A 210 8.95 5.99 9.95
N HIS A 211 9.56 4.86 10.39
CA HIS A 211 10.48 4.04 9.60
C HIS A 211 9.96 2.61 9.52
N GLY A 212 10.02 2.02 8.34
CA GLY A 212 9.48 0.67 8.10
C GLY A 212 7.96 0.65 7.94
N SER A 213 7.35 1.76 7.54
CA SER A 213 5.93 1.82 7.13
C SER A 213 5.65 0.96 5.90
N LEU A 214 4.38 0.71 5.59
CA LEU A 214 4.01 -0.02 4.38
C LEU A 214 4.63 0.61 3.12
N HIS A 215 4.60 1.94 3.02
CA HIS A 215 5.22 2.65 1.91
C HIS A 215 6.75 2.41 1.83
N ASP A 216 7.44 2.45 2.97
CA ASP A 216 8.89 2.24 3.00
C ASP A 216 9.25 0.80 2.61
N MET A 217 8.49 -0.19 3.11
CA MET A 217 8.65 -1.60 2.73
C MET A 217 8.52 -1.84 1.23
N ILE A 218 7.55 -1.16 0.59
CA ILE A 218 7.32 -1.29 -0.85
C ILE A 218 8.49 -0.71 -1.65
N LEU A 219 8.96 0.49 -1.27
CA LEU A 219 10.06 1.15 -1.98
C LEU A 219 11.38 0.41 -1.80
N GLU A 220 11.69 -0.02 -0.57
CA GLU A 220 12.91 -0.77 -0.25
C GLU A 220 12.97 -2.09 -1.03
N ALA A 221 11.86 -2.81 -1.08
CA ALA A 221 11.75 -4.09 -1.74
C ALA A 221 11.49 -3.98 -3.26
N LYS A 222 11.24 -2.78 -3.79
CA LYS A 222 10.78 -2.55 -5.18
C LYS A 222 9.55 -3.38 -5.55
N LEU A 223 8.64 -3.59 -4.59
CA LEU A 223 7.43 -4.38 -4.76
C LEU A 223 6.26 -3.51 -5.27
N HIS A 224 6.45 -2.87 -6.42
CA HIS A 224 5.40 -2.04 -7.02
C HIS A 224 4.20 -2.90 -7.42
N PRO A 225 2.95 -2.52 -7.01
CA PRO A 225 1.75 -3.26 -7.41
C PRO A 225 1.50 -3.07 -8.91
N LEU A 226 0.97 -4.10 -9.57
CA LEU A 226 0.67 -4.04 -11.01
C LEU A 226 -0.31 -2.91 -11.37
N THR A 227 -1.08 -2.45 -10.40
CA THR A 227 -2.05 -1.35 -10.57
C THR A 227 -1.39 0.01 -10.82
N CYS A 228 -0.08 0.18 -10.52
CA CYS A 228 0.64 1.41 -10.85
C CYS A 228 0.93 1.56 -12.35
N LEU A 229 0.90 0.47 -13.13
CA LEU A 229 1.16 0.50 -14.56
C LEU A 229 0.11 1.35 -15.30
N THR A 230 0.56 2.21 -16.19
CA THR A 230 -0.31 3.07 -17.01
C THR A 230 -0.64 2.47 -18.36
N THR A 231 0.19 1.56 -18.86
CA THR A 231 0.02 0.87 -20.16
C THR A 231 -1.09 -0.17 -20.13
N LEU A 232 -1.40 -0.76 -18.96
CA LEU A 232 -2.51 -1.71 -18.81
C LEU A 232 -3.81 -0.98 -18.45
N ASP A 233 -4.90 -1.33 -19.10
CA ASP A 233 -6.23 -0.82 -18.75
C ASP A 233 -6.80 -1.50 -17.48
N GLY A 234 -7.92 -0.93 -16.96
CA GLY A 234 -8.55 -1.43 -15.74
C GLY A 234 -9.07 -2.87 -15.85
N ARG A 235 -9.48 -3.32 -17.04
CA ARG A 235 -9.96 -4.70 -17.27
C ARG A 235 -8.79 -5.68 -17.24
N GLN A 236 -7.69 -5.34 -17.89
CA GLN A 236 -6.46 -6.15 -17.91
C GLN A 236 -5.87 -6.31 -16.52
N LYS A 237 -5.77 -5.19 -15.76
CA LYS A 237 -5.35 -5.21 -14.35
C LYS A 237 -6.26 -6.11 -13.51
N LYS A 238 -7.56 -5.96 -13.63
CA LYS A 238 -8.55 -6.78 -12.90
C LYS A 238 -8.38 -8.27 -13.20
N THR A 239 -8.21 -8.65 -14.48
CA THR A 239 -7.99 -10.04 -14.87
C THR A 239 -6.74 -10.63 -14.22
N LEU A 240 -5.66 -9.87 -14.11
CA LEU A 240 -4.43 -10.30 -13.44
C LEU A 240 -4.62 -10.43 -11.93
N LEU A 241 -5.29 -9.46 -11.30
CA LEU A 241 -5.60 -9.50 -9.87
C LEU A 241 -6.46 -10.71 -9.48
N GLU A 242 -7.45 -11.06 -10.31
CA GLU A 242 -8.30 -12.25 -10.13
C GLU A 242 -7.50 -13.58 -10.23
N GLN A 243 -6.31 -13.55 -10.85
CA GLN A 243 -5.38 -14.67 -10.91
C GLN A 243 -4.33 -14.65 -9.77
N GLY A 244 -4.48 -13.76 -8.78
CA GLY A 244 -3.52 -13.58 -7.69
C GLY A 244 -2.22 -12.88 -8.11
N ILE A 245 -2.18 -12.26 -9.30
CA ILE A 245 -1.01 -11.51 -9.76
C ILE A 245 -1.13 -10.08 -9.26
N VAL A 246 -0.30 -9.70 -8.31
CA VAL A 246 -0.39 -8.38 -7.64
C VAL A 246 0.83 -7.49 -7.88
N LEU A 247 1.95 -8.03 -8.36
CA LEU A 247 3.22 -7.31 -8.51
C LEU A 247 3.62 -7.09 -9.97
N CYS A 248 4.18 -5.92 -10.25
CA CYS A 248 4.80 -5.61 -11.54
C CYS A 248 5.89 -6.61 -11.93
N LYS A 249 6.79 -6.94 -11.01
CA LYS A 249 7.92 -7.85 -11.27
C LYS A 249 7.47 -9.21 -11.80
N THR A 250 6.33 -9.73 -11.30
CA THR A 250 5.80 -11.03 -11.76
C THR A 250 5.50 -11.04 -13.25
N LEU A 251 5.12 -9.91 -13.85
CA LEU A 251 4.86 -9.81 -15.29
C LEU A 251 6.13 -9.87 -16.13
N VAL A 252 7.28 -9.47 -15.57
CA VAL A 252 8.60 -9.60 -16.23
C VAL A 252 9.13 -11.03 -16.08
N GLU A 253 8.96 -11.64 -14.90
CA GLU A 253 9.34 -13.02 -14.62
C GLU A 253 8.48 -14.03 -15.38
N ARG A 254 7.22 -13.68 -15.71
CA ARG A 254 6.22 -14.51 -16.35
C ARG A 254 5.53 -13.78 -17.51
N PRO A 255 6.25 -13.49 -18.61
CA PRO A 255 5.72 -12.72 -19.74
C PRO A 255 4.53 -13.39 -20.44
N GLU A 256 4.36 -14.71 -20.29
CA GLU A 256 3.20 -15.46 -20.78
C GLU A 256 1.87 -14.93 -20.22
N LEU A 257 1.87 -14.27 -19.05
CA LEU A 257 0.68 -13.64 -18.46
C LEU A 257 0.18 -12.48 -19.35
N LEU A 258 1.09 -11.67 -19.89
CA LEU A 258 0.75 -10.58 -20.80
C LEU A 258 0.26 -11.09 -22.17
N VAL A 259 0.86 -12.18 -22.65
CA VAL A 259 0.39 -12.87 -23.87
C VAL A 259 -1.01 -13.43 -23.67
N GLY A 260 -1.29 -14.00 -22.48
CA GLY A 260 -2.62 -14.51 -22.12
C GLY A 260 -3.73 -13.45 -22.09
N LEU A 261 -3.37 -12.17 -21.88
CA LEU A 261 -4.30 -11.04 -22.01
C LEU A 261 -4.61 -10.66 -23.48
N GLY A 262 -3.99 -11.30 -24.47
CA GLY A 262 -4.15 -10.98 -25.88
C GLY A 262 -3.46 -9.68 -26.32
N LEU A 263 -2.44 -9.23 -25.57
CA LEU A 263 -1.75 -7.99 -25.88
C LEU A 263 -0.84 -8.12 -27.11
N PRO A 264 -0.79 -7.11 -27.99
CA PRO A 264 0.20 -7.03 -29.06
C PRO A 264 1.63 -7.00 -28.51
N SER A 265 2.61 -7.55 -29.24
CA SER A 265 4.01 -7.57 -28.82
C SER A 265 4.58 -6.17 -28.49
N GLU A 266 4.14 -5.14 -29.24
CA GLU A 266 4.52 -3.75 -28.95
C GLU A 266 4.04 -3.27 -27.57
N THR A 267 2.79 -3.62 -27.19
CA THR A 267 2.23 -3.29 -25.88
C THR A 267 2.96 -4.04 -24.78
N ILE A 268 3.28 -5.32 -24.99
CA ILE A 268 4.08 -6.12 -24.03
C ILE A 268 5.46 -5.49 -23.82
N ALA A 269 6.12 -5.03 -24.87
CA ALA A 269 7.39 -4.33 -24.77
C ALA A 269 7.26 -3.05 -23.91
N LYS A 270 6.24 -2.23 -24.18
CA LYS A 270 5.96 -1.00 -23.39
C LYS A 270 5.71 -1.30 -21.91
N VAL A 271 4.92 -2.33 -21.58
CA VAL A 271 4.71 -2.76 -20.19
C VAL A 271 6.02 -3.17 -19.54
N THR A 272 6.86 -3.91 -20.25
CA THR A 272 8.16 -4.35 -19.74
C THR A 272 9.10 -3.16 -19.48
N GLU A 273 9.17 -2.20 -20.41
CA GLU A 273 9.93 -0.95 -20.24
C GLU A 273 9.43 -0.14 -19.05
N GLU A 274 8.11 -0.01 -18.89
CA GLU A 274 7.47 0.70 -17.77
C GLU A 274 7.87 0.05 -16.43
N ILE A 275 7.90 -1.28 -16.36
CA ILE A 275 8.29 -2.01 -15.14
C ILE A 275 9.81 -1.85 -14.86
N GLN A 276 10.65 -1.90 -15.89
CA GLN A 276 12.10 -1.75 -15.73
C GLN A 276 12.50 -0.35 -15.25
N ALA A 277 11.65 0.65 -15.45
CA ALA A 277 11.85 2.02 -14.99
C ALA A 277 11.51 2.24 -13.50
N LEU A 278 10.86 1.26 -12.79
CA LEU A 278 10.51 1.29 -11.37
C LEU A 278 11.70 0.93 -10.48
#